data_012d05ad70f464eca687e6fa00773e0d
#
_entry.id   012d05ad70f464eca687e6fa00773e0d
#
_cell.length_a   1.000
_cell.length_b   1.000
_cell.length_c   1.000
_cell.angle_alpha   90.00
_cell.angle_beta   90.00
_cell.angle_gamma   90.00
#
_symmetry.space_group_name_H-M   'P 1'
#
loop_
_entity.id
_entity.type
_entity.pdbx_description
1 polymer ?
#
loop_
_entity_poly.entity_id
_entity_poly.type
_entity_poly.pdbx_seq_one_letter_code
_entity_poly.pdbx_strand_id
1 'polypeptide(L)'
;GTLAKVTYDNATYFDDEENAVLAALRRTTPDLSHASPEEIGDYLRTMNEDSIVGVVNNTKGVLHEMEFVALENEDGDTVYASLFADPHHADTDVQFTDSVTGSVWEAQLKTTSDPSYINEWLDQHPDGDIIVNSEMADKMGLANSGLSNQQLTLTTEDFLDKALAADDDSLWDYVPFLSVASISWIVWGLWQRYCQKLITLDQFKQLAARATGIKVAKISVLVLLLSIPVVNVITGAA
;
A
#
# COMPACT_ATOMS: atom_id res chain seq x y z
N GLY A 1 -8.89 -31.79 -24.26
CA GLY A 1 -8.36 -31.78 -22.85
C GLY A 1 -7.15 -30.88 -22.66
N THR A 2 -6.36 -30.65 -23.72
CA THR A 2 -5.06 -29.91 -23.63
C THR A 2 -5.25 -28.39 -23.71
N LEU A 3 -6.24 -27.92 -24.47
CA LEU A 3 -6.54 -26.48 -24.58
C LEU A 3 -7.15 -25.88 -23.29
N ALA A 4 -7.95 -26.70 -22.57
CA ALA A 4 -8.51 -26.25 -21.30
C ALA A 4 -7.44 -26.15 -20.18
N LYS A 5 -6.34 -26.90 -20.29
CA LYS A 5 -5.25 -26.88 -19.33
C LYS A 5 -4.32 -25.69 -19.52
N VAL A 6 -4.10 -25.27 -20.77
CA VAL A 6 -3.26 -24.09 -21.11
C VAL A 6 -3.96 -22.78 -20.71
N THR A 7 -5.29 -22.70 -20.83
CA THR A 7 -6.07 -21.54 -20.37
C THR A 7 -6.21 -21.49 -18.84
N TYR A 8 -6.02 -22.61 -18.14
CA TYR A 8 -6.10 -22.66 -16.69
C TYR A 8 -4.77 -22.32 -16.03
N ASP A 9 -3.65 -22.63 -16.67
CA ASP A 9 -2.29 -22.35 -16.15
C ASP A 9 -1.86 -20.86 -16.35
N ASN A 10 -2.57 -20.09 -17.18
CA ASN A 10 -2.30 -18.65 -17.40
C ASN A 10 -3.28 -17.73 -16.65
N ALA A 11 -4.21 -18.25 -15.86
CA ALA A 11 -4.98 -17.42 -14.96
C ALA A 11 -4.08 -17.05 -13.78
N THR A 12 -3.55 -15.84 -13.77
CA THR A 12 -2.91 -15.26 -12.60
C THR A 12 -3.99 -15.14 -11.53
N TYR A 13 -3.99 -16.06 -10.57
CA TYR A 13 -4.88 -15.98 -9.42
C TYR A 13 -4.32 -14.91 -8.50
N PHE A 14 -5.03 -13.81 -8.40
CA PHE A 14 -4.82 -12.83 -7.35
C PHE A 14 -5.47 -13.34 -6.06
N ASP A 15 -4.82 -13.15 -4.94
CA ASP A 15 -5.44 -13.31 -3.63
C ASP A 15 -6.42 -12.15 -3.32
N ASP A 16 -7.06 -12.19 -2.16
CA ASP A 16 -8.08 -11.20 -1.81
C ASP A 16 -7.48 -9.79 -1.68
N GLU A 17 -6.26 -9.66 -1.15
CA GLU A 17 -5.55 -8.38 -1.04
C GLU A 17 -5.19 -7.83 -2.42
N GLU A 18 -4.65 -8.65 -3.30
CA GLU A 18 -4.32 -8.28 -4.68
C GLU A 18 -5.57 -7.87 -5.48
N ASN A 19 -6.69 -8.56 -5.28
CA ASN A 19 -7.97 -8.20 -5.90
C ASN A 19 -8.50 -6.86 -5.38
N ALA A 20 -8.30 -6.53 -4.11
CA ALA A 20 -8.66 -5.23 -3.55
C ALA A 20 -7.81 -4.11 -4.16
N VAL A 21 -6.50 -4.30 -4.31
CA VAL A 21 -5.62 -3.33 -4.99
C VAL A 21 -6.02 -3.16 -6.46
N LEU A 22 -6.31 -4.25 -7.17
CA LEU A 22 -6.80 -4.20 -8.56
C LEU A 22 -8.09 -3.39 -8.69
N ALA A 23 -9.03 -3.60 -7.77
CA ALA A 23 -10.28 -2.83 -7.74
C ALA A 23 -10.03 -1.34 -7.46
N ALA A 24 -9.12 -1.01 -6.52
CA ALA A 24 -8.72 0.36 -6.21
C ALA A 24 -8.04 1.04 -7.42
N LEU A 25 -7.13 0.35 -8.08
CA LEU A 25 -6.44 0.84 -9.29
C LEU A 25 -7.45 1.14 -10.42
N ARG A 26 -8.39 0.23 -10.67
CA ARG A 26 -9.43 0.41 -11.68
C ARG A 26 -10.39 1.55 -11.35
N ARG A 27 -10.62 1.82 -10.07
CA ARG A 27 -11.44 2.93 -9.63
C ARG A 27 -10.72 4.27 -9.82
N THR A 28 -9.39 4.34 -9.58
CA THR A 28 -8.60 5.57 -9.77
C THR A 28 -8.25 5.86 -11.22
N THR A 29 -8.20 4.83 -12.06
CA THR A 29 -7.74 4.93 -13.46
C THR A 29 -8.80 4.37 -14.39
N PRO A 30 -9.74 5.21 -14.87
CA PRO A 30 -10.87 4.75 -15.70
C PRO A 30 -10.46 3.97 -16.96
N ASP A 31 -9.31 4.31 -17.55
CA ASP A 31 -8.77 3.62 -18.72
C ASP A 31 -8.41 2.15 -18.42
N LEU A 32 -8.18 1.81 -17.16
CA LEU A 32 -7.88 0.45 -16.70
C LEU A 32 -9.09 -0.31 -16.15
N SER A 33 -10.31 0.26 -16.23
CA SER A 33 -11.51 -0.31 -15.60
C SER A 33 -11.82 -1.76 -16.01
N HIS A 34 -11.39 -2.16 -17.21
CA HIS A 34 -11.57 -3.51 -17.75
C HIS A 34 -10.25 -4.16 -18.19
N ALA A 35 -9.12 -3.53 -17.89
CA ALA A 35 -7.81 -4.00 -18.31
C ALA A 35 -7.43 -5.32 -17.63
N SER A 36 -6.78 -6.22 -18.38
CA SER A 36 -6.15 -7.42 -17.84
C SER A 36 -4.89 -7.04 -17.05
N PRO A 37 -4.33 -7.95 -16.24
CA PRO A 37 -3.06 -7.71 -15.56
C PRO A 37 -1.90 -7.36 -16.51
N GLU A 38 -1.85 -8.01 -17.68
CA GLU A 38 -0.85 -7.70 -18.70
C GLU A 38 -1.04 -6.30 -19.26
N GLU A 39 -2.27 -5.88 -19.57
CA GLU A 39 -2.59 -4.54 -20.05
C GLU A 39 -2.28 -3.46 -19.01
N ILE A 40 -2.47 -3.77 -17.71
CA ILE A 40 -2.05 -2.91 -16.61
C ILE A 40 -0.52 -2.79 -16.58
N GLY A 41 0.19 -3.91 -16.69
CA GLY A 41 1.64 -3.92 -16.78
C GLY A 41 2.16 -3.08 -17.94
N ASP A 42 1.58 -3.25 -19.14
CA ASP A 42 1.90 -2.46 -20.32
C ASP A 42 1.66 -0.97 -20.09
N TYR A 43 0.52 -0.59 -19.53
CA TYR A 43 0.21 0.78 -19.19
C TYR A 43 1.24 1.39 -18.23
N LEU A 44 1.58 0.69 -17.15
CA LEU A 44 2.57 1.14 -16.18
C LEU A 44 3.96 1.30 -16.81
N ARG A 45 4.37 0.41 -17.72
CA ARG A 45 5.66 0.50 -18.44
C ARG A 45 5.77 1.73 -19.35
N THR A 46 4.64 2.32 -19.76
CA THR A 46 4.66 3.58 -20.55
C THR A 46 4.92 4.82 -19.70
N MET A 47 4.85 4.70 -18.38
CA MET A 47 4.96 5.83 -17.45
C MET A 47 6.41 6.09 -17.04
N ASN A 48 6.69 7.35 -16.67
CA ASN A 48 7.90 7.70 -15.95
C ASN A 48 7.76 7.41 -14.42
N GLU A 49 8.87 7.42 -13.69
CA GLU A 49 8.90 7.13 -12.26
C GLU A 49 7.92 8.00 -11.43
N ASP A 50 7.91 9.31 -11.67
CA ASP A 50 7.04 10.23 -10.91
C ASP A 50 5.56 9.92 -11.13
N SER A 51 5.19 9.51 -12.35
CA SER A 51 3.83 9.12 -12.68
C SER A 51 3.43 7.81 -12.00
N ILE A 52 4.34 6.84 -11.91
CA ILE A 52 4.11 5.58 -11.20
C ILE A 52 3.92 5.82 -9.70
N VAL A 53 4.76 6.67 -9.09
CA VAL A 53 4.57 7.07 -7.68
C VAL A 53 3.20 7.72 -7.47
N GLY A 54 2.73 8.52 -8.42
CA GLY A 54 1.38 9.08 -8.41
C GLY A 54 0.29 7.99 -8.43
N VAL A 55 0.43 7.00 -9.31
CA VAL A 55 -0.50 5.85 -9.39
C VAL A 55 -0.50 5.05 -8.08
N VAL A 56 0.67 4.75 -7.52
CA VAL A 56 0.79 4.04 -6.22
C VAL A 56 0.04 4.81 -5.13
N ASN A 57 0.29 6.11 -4.99
CA ASN A 57 -0.32 6.92 -3.94
C ASN A 57 -1.84 7.05 -4.11
N ASN A 58 -2.33 7.24 -5.33
CA ASN A 58 -3.76 7.31 -5.61
C ASN A 58 -4.44 5.96 -5.35
N THR A 59 -3.87 4.86 -5.84
CA THR A 59 -4.40 3.50 -5.62
C THR A 59 -4.43 3.17 -4.13
N LYS A 60 -3.36 3.47 -3.39
CA LYS A 60 -3.31 3.31 -1.93
C LYS A 60 -4.39 4.12 -1.21
N GLY A 61 -4.64 5.35 -1.65
CA GLY A 61 -5.71 6.19 -1.09
C GLY A 61 -7.07 5.51 -1.22
N VAL A 62 -7.42 5.09 -2.43
CA VAL A 62 -8.71 4.41 -2.68
C VAL A 62 -8.78 3.03 -2.03
N LEU A 63 -7.66 2.29 -1.95
CA LEU A 63 -7.61 1.04 -1.19
C LEU A 63 -7.94 1.28 0.30
N HIS A 64 -7.35 2.32 0.90
CA HIS A 64 -7.67 2.74 2.27
C HIS A 64 -9.17 3.01 2.47
N GLU A 65 -9.79 3.75 1.55
CA GLU A 65 -11.22 4.04 1.57
C GLU A 65 -12.07 2.77 1.47
N MET A 66 -11.74 1.88 0.54
CA MET A 66 -12.48 0.63 0.30
C MET A 66 -12.38 -0.32 1.50
N GLU A 67 -11.18 -0.52 2.05
CA GLU A 67 -10.96 -1.38 3.22
C GLU A 67 -11.60 -0.80 4.47
N PHE A 68 -11.54 0.52 4.66
CA PHE A 68 -12.22 1.18 5.77
C PHE A 68 -13.74 0.96 5.71
N VAL A 69 -14.37 1.16 4.56
CA VAL A 69 -15.81 0.91 4.38
C VAL A 69 -16.16 -0.55 4.64
N ALA A 70 -15.32 -1.50 4.25
CA ALA A 70 -15.53 -2.91 4.53
C ALA A 70 -15.48 -3.18 6.04
N LEU A 71 -14.47 -2.68 6.75
CA LEU A 71 -14.31 -2.84 8.20
C LEU A 71 -15.46 -2.22 8.98
N GLU A 72 -15.87 -1.00 8.63
CA GLU A 72 -16.98 -0.29 9.26
C GLU A 72 -18.30 -1.05 9.11
N ASN A 73 -18.55 -1.61 7.93
CA ASN A 73 -19.78 -2.35 7.66
C ASN A 73 -19.79 -3.78 8.29
N GLU A 74 -18.65 -4.29 8.75
CA GLU A 74 -18.50 -5.60 9.38
C GLU A 74 -18.47 -5.54 10.92
N ASP A 75 -18.40 -4.37 11.53
CA ASP A 75 -18.24 -4.21 12.98
C ASP A 75 -19.51 -4.55 13.78
N GLY A 76 -20.66 -4.63 13.10
CA GLY A 76 -21.94 -5.10 13.64
C GLY A 76 -22.75 -4.05 14.40
N ASP A 77 -22.40 -2.78 14.26
CA ASP A 77 -23.18 -1.68 14.81
C ASP A 77 -24.32 -1.23 13.85
N THR A 78 -24.91 -0.06 14.05
CA THR A 78 -26.06 0.44 13.25
C THR A 78 -25.65 1.42 12.15
N VAL A 79 -24.36 1.75 12.06
CA VAL A 79 -23.79 2.70 11.12
C VAL A 79 -23.28 1.96 9.90
N TYR A 80 -23.59 2.46 8.73
CA TYR A 80 -23.10 1.93 7.46
C TYR A 80 -22.32 3.01 6.71
N ALA A 81 -21.12 2.67 6.28
CA ALA A 81 -20.29 3.49 5.43
C ALA A 81 -20.49 3.16 3.95
N SER A 82 -20.38 4.15 3.09
CA SER A 82 -20.38 3.96 1.64
C SER A 82 -19.47 4.97 0.95
N LEU A 83 -18.78 4.51 -0.12
CA LEU A 83 -18.02 5.39 -0.99
C LEU A 83 -18.94 6.15 -1.93
N PHE A 84 -18.56 7.38 -2.28
CA PHE A 84 -19.22 8.10 -3.35
C PHE A 84 -19.03 7.40 -4.70
N ALA A 85 -20.01 7.51 -5.59
CA ALA A 85 -19.90 6.93 -6.93
C ALA A 85 -18.77 7.57 -7.76
N ASP A 86 -18.55 8.88 -7.57
CA ASP A 86 -17.43 9.63 -8.14
C ASP A 86 -16.21 9.52 -7.21
N PRO A 87 -15.10 8.92 -7.65
CA PRO A 87 -13.87 8.83 -6.85
C PRO A 87 -13.17 10.18 -6.65
N HIS A 88 -13.63 11.25 -7.32
CA HIS A 88 -13.16 12.63 -7.18
C HIS A 88 -14.19 13.51 -6.49
N HIS A 89 -15.05 12.93 -5.64
CA HIS A 89 -15.98 13.70 -4.83
C HIS A 89 -15.22 14.75 -4.02
N ALA A 90 -15.74 15.99 -4.01
CA ALA A 90 -15.05 17.09 -3.37
C ALA A 90 -15.13 16.98 -1.84
N ASP A 91 -14.01 17.21 -1.17
CA ASP A 91 -13.87 17.44 0.27
C ASP A 91 -14.09 16.22 1.18
N THR A 92 -14.81 15.17 0.75
CA THR A 92 -15.08 13.96 1.55
C THR A 92 -15.02 12.70 0.71
N ASP A 93 -14.63 11.56 1.33
CA ASP A 93 -14.46 10.29 0.65
C ASP A 93 -15.55 9.27 1.00
N VAL A 94 -16.12 9.38 2.20
CA VAL A 94 -17.07 8.41 2.76
C VAL A 94 -18.31 9.10 3.32
N GLN A 95 -19.46 8.51 3.04
CA GLN A 95 -20.74 8.87 3.65
C GLN A 95 -21.17 7.78 4.62
N PHE A 96 -21.56 8.19 5.82
CA PHE A 96 -22.13 7.34 6.86
C PHE A 96 -23.64 7.50 6.95
N THR A 97 -24.32 6.39 7.27
CA THR A 97 -25.76 6.38 7.52
C THR A 97 -26.06 5.52 8.74
N ASP A 98 -26.64 6.10 9.78
CA ASP A 98 -27.16 5.34 10.92
C ASP A 98 -28.57 4.80 10.57
N SER A 99 -28.68 3.48 10.50
CA SER A 99 -29.92 2.79 10.11
C SER A 99 -31.06 2.92 11.14
N VAL A 100 -30.76 3.27 12.37
CA VAL A 100 -31.76 3.44 13.45
C VAL A 100 -32.28 4.87 13.50
N THR A 101 -31.40 5.85 13.42
CA THR A 101 -31.78 7.28 13.52
C THR A 101 -32.07 7.91 12.17
N GLY A 102 -31.55 7.34 11.07
CA GLY A 102 -31.57 7.92 9.73
C GLY A 102 -30.62 9.11 9.57
N SER A 103 -29.73 9.33 10.52
CA SER A 103 -28.71 10.38 10.44
C SER A 103 -27.70 10.05 9.34
N VAL A 104 -27.29 11.08 8.59
CA VAL A 104 -26.28 10.97 7.52
C VAL A 104 -25.22 12.02 7.78
N TRP A 105 -23.94 11.63 7.67
CA TRP A 105 -22.79 12.54 7.73
C TRP A 105 -21.68 12.03 6.81
N GLU A 106 -20.65 12.82 6.62
CA GLU A 106 -19.57 12.54 5.70
C GLU A 106 -18.23 12.77 6.39
N ALA A 107 -17.18 12.04 5.96
CA ALA A 107 -15.84 12.25 6.43
C ALA A 107 -14.81 12.12 5.29
N GLN A 108 -13.68 12.80 5.48
CA GLN A 108 -12.48 12.64 4.67
C GLN A 108 -11.63 11.50 5.22
N LEU A 109 -11.09 10.65 4.35
CA LEU A 109 -10.05 9.70 4.70
C LEU A 109 -8.67 10.17 4.22
N LYS A 110 -7.65 10.03 5.07
CA LYS A 110 -6.27 10.34 4.69
C LYS A 110 -5.32 9.23 5.14
N THR A 111 -4.57 8.68 4.19
CA THR A 111 -3.49 7.74 4.48
C THR A 111 -2.14 8.32 4.04
N THR A 112 -1.32 8.70 5.02
CA THR A 112 -0.04 9.37 4.79
C THR A 112 0.91 9.13 5.96
N SER A 113 2.21 9.32 5.73
CA SER A 113 3.23 9.42 6.78
C SER A 113 3.59 10.89 7.10
N ASP A 114 3.11 11.84 6.31
CA ASP A 114 3.39 13.26 6.45
C ASP A 114 2.18 14.00 7.03
N PRO A 115 2.28 14.52 8.28
CA PRO A 115 1.20 15.25 8.93
C PRO A 115 0.84 16.58 8.24
N SER A 116 1.69 17.11 7.37
CA SER A 116 1.44 18.39 6.71
C SER A 116 0.19 18.34 5.83
N TYR A 117 -0.05 17.23 5.13
CA TYR A 117 -1.26 17.02 4.32
C TYR A 117 -2.55 16.97 5.13
N ILE A 118 -2.46 16.44 6.38
CA ILE A 118 -3.60 16.40 7.30
C ILE A 118 -3.87 17.79 7.84
N ASN A 119 -2.82 18.52 8.28
CA ASN A 119 -2.95 19.87 8.77
C ASN A 119 -3.50 20.83 7.70
N GLU A 120 -3.04 20.74 6.47
CA GLU A 120 -3.55 21.53 5.35
C GLU A 120 -5.04 21.32 5.13
N TRP A 121 -5.51 20.08 5.20
CA TRP A 121 -6.93 19.79 5.08
C TRP A 121 -7.73 20.34 6.27
N LEU A 122 -7.27 20.17 7.50
CA LEU A 122 -7.90 20.70 8.72
C LEU A 122 -7.99 22.24 8.71
N ASP A 123 -6.97 22.91 8.19
CA ASP A 123 -6.95 24.37 8.06
C ASP A 123 -8.01 24.87 7.08
N GLN A 124 -8.30 24.07 6.04
CA GLN A 124 -9.34 24.39 5.03
C GLN A 124 -10.73 23.96 5.49
N HIS A 125 -10.85 22.96 6.36
CA HIS A 125 -12.10 22.36 6.81
C HIS A 125 -12.13 22.29 8.36
N PRO A 126 -12.23 23.44 9.06
CA PRO A 126 -12.14 23.47 10.52
C PRO A 126 -13.25 22.70 11.26
N ASP A 127 -14.40 22.50 10.63
CA ASP A 127 -15.55 21.76 11.15
C ASP A 127 -15.71 20.38 10.44
N GLY A 128 -14.73 19.97 9.64
CA GLY A 128 -14.81 18.73 8.86
C GLY A 128 -14.37 17.51 9.67
N ASP A 129 -15.02 16.38 9.43
CA ASP A 129 -14.62 15.10 10.00
C ASP A 129 -13.52 14.45 9.16
N ILE A 130 -12.43 14.07 9.80
CA ILE A 130 -11.30 13.39 9.18
C ILE A 130 -10.95 12.10 9.93
N ILE A 131 -10.74 11.03 9.17
CA ILE A 131 -10.30 9.73 9.65
C ILE A 131 -8.96 9.42 9.00
N VAL A 132 -7.97 9.02 9.80
CA VAL A 132 -6.60 8.83 9.31
C VAL A 132 -6.09 7.41 9.60
N ASN A 133 -5.03 7.01 8.90
CA ASN A 133 -4.34 5.75 9.19
C ASN A 133 -3.83 5.69 10.63
N SER A 134 -3.66 4.49 11.17
CA SER A 134 -3.35 4.24 12.59
C SER A 134 -2.14 5.01 13.08
N GLU A 135 -1.06 5.10 12.29
CA GLU A 135 0.16 5.81 12.68
C GLU A 135 -0.07 7.32 12.86
N MET A 136 -0.94 7.91 12.04
CA MET A 136 -1.29 9.32 12.16
C MET A 136 -2.32 9.58 13.25
N ALA A 137 -3.28 8.67 13.43
CA ALA A 137 -4.23 8.74 14.53
C ALA A 137 -3.51 8.80 15.89
N ASP A 138 -2.55 7.90 16.11
CA ASP A 138 -1.73 7.86 17.32
C ASP A 138 -0.89 9.15 17.51
N LYS A 139 -0.35 9.69 16.40
CA LYS A 139 0.52 10.87 16.42
C LYS A 139 -0.24 12.17 16.63
N MET A 140 -1.43 12.31 16.07
CA MET A 140 -2.16 13.57 16.01
C MET A 140 -3.42 13.58 16.89
N GLY A 141 -3.82 12.44 17.45
CA GLY A 141 -5.04 12.32 18.27
C GLY A 141 -6.32 12.45 17.47
N LEU A 142 -6.32 11.98 16.20
CA LEU A 142 -7.46 12.01 15.28
C LEU A 142 -8.18 10.65 15.26
N ALA A 143 -9.34 10.62 14.59
CA ALA A 143 -10.08 9.38 14.36
C ALA A 143 -9.24 8.37 13.57
N ASN A 144 -9.25 7.11 14.03
CA ASN A 144 -8.41 6.04 13.49
C ASN A 144 -9.22 5.14 12.55
N SER A 145 -8.75 4.95 11.33
CA SER A 145 -9.36 4.01 10.39
C SER A 145 -9.11 2.53 10.74
N GLY A 146 -8.22 2.24 11.70
CA GLY A 146 -7.78 0.88 11.99
C GLY A 146 -6.76 0.32 10.98
N LEU A 147 -6.45 1.04 9.91
CA LEU A 147 -5.57 0.60 8.82
C LEU A 147 -4.18 1.28 8.92
N SER A 148 -3.13 0.50 8.62
CA SER A 148 -1.75 0.99 8.63
C SER A 148 -1.36 1.54 7.26
N ASN A 149 -0.85 2.79 7.23
CA ASN A 149 -0.28 3.35 6.00
C ASN A 149 0.87 2.50 5.44
N GLN A 150 1.69 1.93 6.32
CA GLN A 150 2.78 1.05 5.90
C GLN A 150 2.25 -0.21 5.21
N GLN A 151 1.24 -0.86 5.78
CA GLN A 151 0.65 -2.08 5.21
C GLN A 151 0.01 -1.78 3.86
N LEU A 152 -0.81 -0.74 3.75
CA LEU A 152 -1.44 -0.32 2.50
C LEU A 152 -0.42 0.00 1.40
N THR A 153 0.70 0.65 1.77
CA THR A 153 1.78 0.93 0.82
C THR A 153 2.41 -0.35 0.31
N LEU A 154 2.77 -1.29 1.21
CA LEU A 154 3.39 -2.56 0.83
C LEU A 154 2.47 -3.39 -0.06
N THR A 155 1.21 -3.53 0.31
CA THR A 155 0.23 -4.29 -0.48
C THR A 155 0.04 -3.69 -1.88
N THR A 156 -0.01 -2.36 -1.98
CA THR A 156 -0.15 -1.67 -3.27
C THR A 156 1.09 -1.84 -4.14
N GLU A 157 2.29 -1.65 -3.58
CA GLU A 157 3.56 -1.79 -4.28
C GLU A 157 3.77 -3.24 -4.75
N ASP A 158 3.52 -4.24 -3.91
CA ASP A 158 3.65 -5.67 -4.25
C ASP A 158 2.74 -6.05 -5.44
N PHE A 159 1.50 -5.54 -5.47
CA PHE A 159 0.60 -5.78 -6.59
C PHE A 159 1.10 -5.16 -7.88
N LEU A 160 1.53 -3.89 -7.85
CA LEU A 160 2.01 -3.19 -9.05
C LEU A 160 3.31 -3.82 -9.58
N ASP A 161 4.21 -4.24 -8.69
CA ASP A 161 5.42 -4.98 -9.07
C ASP A 161 5.07 -6.31 -9.75
N LYS A 162 4.06 -7.03 -9.23
CA LYS A 162 3.58 -8.28 -9.84
C LYS A 162 2.94 -8.03 -11.21
N ALA A 163 2.16 -6.96 -11.37
CA ALA A 163 1.57 -6.57 -12.65
C ALA A 163 2.66 -6.17 -13.68
N LEU A 164 3.71 -5.48 -13.24
CA LEU A 164 4.86 -5.16 -14.09
C LEU A 164 5.66 -6.39 -14.51
N ALA A 165 5.70 -7.42 -13.64
CA ALA A 165 6.45 -8.65 -13.88
C ALA A 165 5.71 -9.68 -14.77
N ALA A 166 4.42 -9.49 -15.02
CA ALA A 166 3.56 -10.51 -15.66
C ALA A 166 3.95 -10.85 -17.11
N ASP A 167 4.85 -10.10 -17.76
CA ASP A 167 5.15 -10.26 -19.19
C ASP A 167 6.64 -10.40 -19.57
N ASP A 168 7.61 -10.60 -18.66
CA ASP A 168 9.01 -10.72 -19.11
C ASP A 168 9.92 -11.58 -18.22
N ASP A 169 10.71 -12.44 -18.90
CA ASP A 169 11.83 -13.22 -18.32
C ASP A 169 13.01 -12.30 -17.85
N SER A 170 12.95 -10.99 -18.06
CA SER A 170 14.00 -10.02 -17.72
C SER A 170 13.64 -9.09 -16.57
N LEU A 171 13.13 -9.64 -15.48
CA LEU A 171 12.82 -8.95 -14.21
C LEU A 171 13.94 -8.04 -13.65
N TRP A 172 15.12 -8.06 -14.23
CA TRP A 172 16.30 -7.41 -13.67
C TRP A 172 16.58 -6.02 -14.21
N ASP A 173 15.97 -5.64 -15.33
CA ASP A 173 16.16 -4.32 -15.94
C ASP A 173 15.20 -3.26 -15.37
N TYR A 174 14.19 -3.67 -14.57
CA TYR A 174 13.12 -2.81 -14.04
C TYR A 174 13.10 -2.64 -12.52
N VAL A 175 14.16 -2.99 -11.82
CA VAL A 175 14.34 -2.70 -10.37
C VAL A 175 14.61 -1.22 -10.02
N PRO A 176 14.53 -0.23 -10.92
CA PRO A 176 14.67 1.16 -10.49
C PRO A 176 13.41 1.77 -9.86
N PHE A 177 12.26 1.10 -9.83
CA PHE A 177 11.00 1.77 -9.46
C PHE A 177 10.73 1.91 -7.96
N LEU A 178 11.30 1.06 -7.13
CA LEU A 178 11.37 1.36 -5.71
C LEU A 178 12.57 2.27 -5.47
N SER A 179 12.33 3.49 -5.04
CA SER A 179 13.44 4.37 -4.67
C SER A 179 14.33 3.63 -3.67
N VAL A 180 15.65 3.83 -3.75
CA VAL A 180 16.61 3.24 -2.79
C VAL A 180 16.18 3.52 -1.34
N ALA A 181 15.47 4.63 -1.12
CA ALA A 181 14.88 5.00 0.17
C ALA A 181 13.74 4.06 0.59
N SER A 182 12.83 3.68 -0.32
CA SER A 182 11.72 2.75 -0.03
C SER A 182 12.24 1.35 0.27
N ILE A 183 13.16 0.84 -0.54
CA ILE A 183 13.83 -0.45 -0.31
C ILE A 183 14.56 -0.47 1.03
N SER A 184 15.30 0.58 1.34
CA SER A 184 16.04 0.69 2.61
C SER A 184 15.09 0.70 3.80
N TRP A 185 13.95 1.33 3.68
CA TRP A 185 12.95 1.42 4.74
C TRP A 185 12.22 0.10 4.99
N ILE A 186 11.86 -0.62 3.92
CA ILE A 186 11.25 -1.95 3.99
C ILE A 186 12.23 -2.95 4.64
N VAL A 187 13.47 -2.99 4.15
CA VAL A 187 14.51 -3.87 4.71
C VAL A 187 14.78 -3.53 6.16
N TRP A 188 14.81 -2.24 6.52
CA TRP A 188 14.96 -1.79 7.90
C TRP A 188 13.77 -2.21 8.79
N GLY A 189 12.53 -2.07 8.32
CA GLY A 189 11.34 -2.51 9.05
C GLY A 189 11.34 -4.03 9.29
N LEU A 190 11.69 -4.82 8.30
CA LEU A 190 11.85 -6.27 8.42
C LEU A 190 13.01 -6.64 9.36
N TRP A 191 14.12 -5.90 9.30
CA TRP A 191 15.26 -6.07 10.22
C TRP A 191 14.87 -5.80 11.67
N GLN A 192 14.11 -4.75 11.95
CA GLN A 192 13.57 -4.45 13.28
C GLN A 192 12.72 -5.61 13.81
N ARG A 193 11.83 -6.17 12.99
CA ARG A 193 11.01 -7.34 13.36
C ARG A 193 11.85 -8.57 13.66
N TYR A 194 12.91 -8.80 12.90
CA TYR A 194 13.87 -9.87 13.19
C TYR A 194 14.61 -9.63 14.51
N CYS A 195 15.11 -8.43 14.76
CA CYS A 195 15.77 -8.08 16.03
C CYS A 195 14.84 -8.23 17.24
N GLN A 196 13.55 -7.95 17.07
CA GLN A 196 12.50 -8.13 18.08
C GLN A 196 12.06 -9.61 18.21
N LYS A 197 12.64 -10.52 17.44
CA LYS A 197 12.30 -11.96 17.38
C LYS A 197 10.85 -12.25 16.96
N LEU A 198 10.21 -11.33 16.27
CA LEU A 198 8.86 -11.49 15.71
C LEU A 198 8.86 -12.35 14.44
N ILE A 199 9.98 -12.37 13.72
CA ILE A 199 10.21 -13.23 12.54
C ILE A 199 11.55 -13.93 12.66
N THR A 200 11.67 -15.08 12.01
CA THR A 200 12.94 -15.83 11.93
C THR A 200 13.86 -15.22 10.87
N LEU A 201 15.15 -15.58 10.91
CA LEU A 201 16.12 -15.16 9.90
C LEU A 201 15.73 -15.62 8.49
N ASP A 202 15.13 -16.80 8.35
CA ASP A 202 14.70 -17.33 7.06
C ASP A 202 13.47 -16.61 6.55
N GLN A 203 12.53 -16.26 7.43
CA GLN A 203 11.38 -15.39 7.09
C GLN A 203 11.85 -14.00 6.69
N PHE A 204 12.77 -13.39 7.44
CA PHE A 204 13.38 -12.11 7.06
C PHE A 204 13.98 -12.16 5.66
N LYS A 205 14.80 -13.18 5.36
CA LYS A 205 15.43 -13.34 4.04
C LYS A 205 14.41 -13.48 2.91
N GLN A 206 13.36 -14.28 3.13
CA GLN A 206 12.32 -14.49 2.14
C GLN A 206 11.49 -13.21 1.91
N LEU A 207 11.09 -12.52 2.98
CA LEU A 207 10.32 -11.27 2.88
C LEU A 207 11.15 -10.15 2.26
N ALA A 208 12.43 -10.01 2.67
CA ALA A 208 13.33 -9.05 2.07
C ALA A 208 13.62 -9.36 0.60
N ALA A 209 13.74 -10.64 0.22
CA ALA A 209 13.92 -11.06 -1.17
C ALA A 209 12.68 -10.71 -2.02
N ARG A 210 11.50 -10.96 -1.50
CA ARG A 210 10.24 -10.60 -2.17
C ARG A 210 10.12 -9.08 -2.32
N ALA A 211 10.32 -8.34 -1.23
CA ALA A 211 10.15 -6.89 -1.21
C ALA A 211 11.19 -6.12 -2.06
N THR A 212 12.34 -6.70 -2.32
CA THR A 212 13.45 -6.02 -3.03
C THR A 212 13.75 -6.62 -4.41
N GLY A 213 13.07 -7.73 -4.78
CA GLY A 213 13.43 -8.49 -5.99
C GLY A 213 14.84 -9.10 -5.96
N ILE A 214 15.59 -8.96 -4.86
CA ILE A 214 16.98 -9.42 -4.75
C ILE A 214 16.99 -10.90 -4.38
N LYS A 215 17.78 -11.72 -5.08
CA LYS A 215 17.92 -13.16 -4.76
C LYS A 215 18.33 -13.36 -3.29
N VAL A 216 17.67 -14.31 -2.60
CA VAL A 216 17.91 -14.66 -1.18
C VAL A 216 19.41 -14.81 -0.83
N ALA A 217 20.20 -15.33 -1.78
CA ALA A 217 21.65 -15.46 -1.59
C ALA A 217 22.37 -14.11 -1.41
N LYS A 218 21.94 -13.05 -2.11
CA LYS A 218 22.49 -11.68 -1.96
C LYS A 218 22.02 -11.00 -0.67
N ILE A 219 20.81 -11.32 -0.20
CA ILE A 219 20.30 -10.82 1.08
C ILE A 219 21.09 -11.40 2.25
N SER A 220 21.59 -12.61 2.12
CA SER A 220 22.49 -13.19 3.14
C SER A 220 23.74 -12.36 3.37
N VAL A 221 24.28 -11.73 2.32
CA VAL A 221 25.41 -10.78 2.41
C VAL A 221 24.97 -9.48 3.10
N LEU A 222 23.77 -8.98 2.78
CA LEU A 222 23.22 -7.77 3.43
C LEU A 222 23.00 -7.99 4.93
N VAL A 223 22.51 -9.17 5.33
CA VAL A 223 22.36 -9.55 6.75
C VAL A 223 23.71 -9.56 7.46
N LEU A 224 24.75 -10.09 6.83
CA LEU A 224 26.10 -10.07 7.39
C LEU A 224 26.58 -8.62 7.60
N LEU A 225 26.34 -7.73 6.64
CA LEU A 225 26.73 -6.32 6.75
C LEU A 225 25.94 -5.59 7.85
N LEU A 226 24.65 -5.87 8.00
CA LEU A 226 23.80 -5.30 9.06
C LEU A 226 24.11 -5.90 10.45
N SER A 227 24.68 -7.07 10.50
CA SER A 227 25.07 -7.76 11.75
C SER A 227 26.43 -7.32 12.28
N ILE A 228 27.21 -6.58 11.49
CA ILE A 228 28.47 -5.99 11.97
C ILE A 228 28.07 -4.86 12.92
N PRO A 229 28.43 -4.91 14.23
CA PRO A 229 28.18 -3.79 15.12
C PRO A 229 28.92 -2.59 14.52
N VAL A 230 28.16 -1.52 14.23
CA VAL A 230 28.75 -0.22 13.94
C VAL A 230 29.46 0.19 15.23
N VAL A 231 30.72 -0.15 15.34
CA VAL A 231 31.58 0.35 16.39
C VAL A 231 31.59 1.86 16.19
N ASN A 232 30.95 2.57 17.13
CA ASN A 232 30.93 4.02 17.17
C ASN A 232 32.35 4.56 16.98
N VAL A 233 32.68 4.97 15.76
CA VAL A 233 33.85 5.84 15.49
C VAL A 233 33.41 7.28 15.70
N ILE A 234 32.84 7.55 16.87
CA ILE A 234 32.67 8.92 17.39
C ILE A 234 33.21 8.90 18.83
N THR A 235 34.49 8.70 18.95
CA THR A 235 35.25 9.15 20.14
C THR A 235 36.64 9.50 19.68
N GLY A 236 36.92 10.79 19.56
CA GLY A 236 38.26 11.23 19.30
C GLY A 236 38.33 12.64 18.73
N ALA A 237 37.71 13.59 19.38
CA ALA A 237 38.14 14.99 19.32
C ALA A 237 38.17 15.48 20.75
N ALA A 238 39.31 15.30 21.39
CA ALA A 238 39.78 16.10 22.52
C ALA A 238 40.80 17.07 21.97
#